data_0f4bb06ad4322b0e2521c830250a41d9
#
_entry.id   0f4bb06ad4322b0e2521c830250a41d9
#
_cell.length_a   1.000
_cell.length_b   1.000
_cell.length_c   1.000
_cell.angle_alpha   90.00
_cell.angle_beta   90.00
_cell.angle_gamma   90.00
#
_symmetry.space_group_name_H-M   'P 1'
#
loop_
_entity.id
_entity.type
_entity.pdbx_description
1 polymer ?
#
loop_
_entity_poly.entity_id
_entity_poly.type
_entity_poly.pdbx_seq_one_letter_code
_entity_poly.pdbx_strand_id
1 'polypeptide(L)'
;GTVGASKNSIKIIGDHTDYYVQGYFQYDSKKSGGVTISHLRFGKEKIQSQYLLNHVDFVALHKSSYIGRYDILEGITEGGVFLLNSAWKTDEVFEHLTEDMQKTIIDKKIKVYNIDALKIAQEVGLGARINTVMQAAFFKVSGVLPEDEAIKLIKEAIKKTFEAKGKDIVEKNWAAVDRAIEALEEIPIPEKITRSAPQPQLLPENAGDFACQIIEPIMRFKGDDIPVSKMPFDGQVPTGTTRLEKRGVAPYVPQWLPEKCIQCNQCSLVCSHAAIRPKQIDPKDLKDAPAGFVTVKSRTRNDRNLQYRLQVFVEDCVGCGSCVESCLAKEKALRLVPLEEARKAGEGENEIFFEKLPYNVLDGVKPSTVKGSQFLRPYFEFSGACGGCGETPYVKLVSQLYGDRMIIANATGCSSIYGGTFPTIPYCQNEFGEGPAWANSLFEDNAEYGFGMRLAVDANRRKLKSLLEEAIKLDLASSLKEALQKCLELWNRTDEEAKQAAREARKILAARLGQEKKEVQELLRRIQDLQDYLVDKSIWCIGGDGWAYD
;
A
#
# COMPACT_ATOMS: atom_id res chain seq x y z
N GLY A 1 15.63 6.14 -8.72
CA GLY A 1 15.13 7.48 -8.43
C GLY A 1 16.24 8.49 -8.21
N THR A 2 15.92 9.60 -7.58
CA THR A 2 16.85 10.73 -7.38
C THR A 2 17.89 10.53 -6.27
N VAL A 3 17.82 9.43 -5.51
CA VAL A 3 18.86 9.06 -4.53
C VAL A 3 20.25 8.99 -5.16
N GLY A 4 20.36 8.48 -6.40
CA GLY A 4 21.62 8.45 -7.13
C GLY A 4 22.18 9.86 -7.41
N ALA A 5 21.32 10.81 -7.73
CA ALA A 5 21.72 12.22 -7.90
C ALA A 5 22.24 12.80 -6.58
N SER A 6 21.51 12.61 -5.47
CA SER A 6 21.92 13.08 -4.14
C SER A 6 23.26 12.48 -3.68
N LYS A 7 23.45 11.15 -3.86
CA LYS A 7 24.73 10.47 -3.56
C LYS A 7 25.88 11.02 -4.40
N ASN A 8 25.62 11.27 -5.68
CA ASN A 8 26.66 11.81 -6.57
C ASN A 8 26.96 13.28 -6.22
N SER A 9 25.94 14.08 -5.90
CA SER A 9 26.14 15.48 -5.52
C SER A 9 26.98 15.61 -4.24
N ILE A 10 26.64 14.85 -3.19
CA ILE A 10 27.39 14.92 -1.93
C ILE A 10 28.83 14.45 -2.11
N LYS A 11 29.07 13.47 -3.00
CA LYS A 11 30.41 13.02 -3.36
C LYS A 11 31.21 14.09 -4.12
N ILE A 12 30.61 14.75 -5.11
CA ILE A 12 31.24 15.86 -5.84
C ILE A 12 31.63 16.97 -4.86
N ILE A 13 30.75 17.37 -3.95
CA ILE A 13 31.04 18.39 -2.95
C ILE A 13 32.22 17.96 -2.06
N GLY A 14 32.22 16.74 -1.53
CA GLY A 14 33.28 16.25 -0.66
C GLY A 14 34.63 16.05 -1.33
N ASP A 15 34.63 15.63 -2.61
CA ASP A 15 35.88 15.37 -3.36
C ASP A 15 36.52 16.67 -3.92
N HIS A 16 35.74 17.75 -4.09
CA HIS A 16 36.18 18.96 -4.80
C HIS A 16 36.07 20.27 -3.98
N THR A 17 35.72 20.15 -2.70
CA THR A 17 35.74 21.28 -1.76
C THR A 17 36.49 20.91 -0.48
N ASP A 18 36.76 21.89 0.38
CA ASP A 18 37.24 21.69 1.75
C ASP A 18 36.11 21.41 2.77
N TYR A 19 34.91 21.05 2.30
CA TYR A 19 33.78 20.78 3.14
C TYR A 19 33.77 19.34 3.68
N TYR A 20 33.40 19.20 4.94
CA TYR A 20 32.91 17.94 5.48
C TYR A 20 31.54 17.66 4.90
N VAL A 21 31.24 16.39 4.55
CA VAL A 21 29.99 16.00 3.92
C VAL A 21 29.36 14.81 4.64
N GLN A 22 28.03 14.81 4.73
CA GLN A 22 27.26 13.70 5.27
C GLN A 22 25.97 13.55 4.48
N GLY A 23 25.62 12.32 4.13
CA GLY A 23 24.34 11.99 3.50
C GLY A 23 23.61 10.89 4.26
N TYR A 24 22.33 11.11 4.58
CA TYR A 24 21.45 10.11 5.13
C TYR A 24 20.20 9.98 4.24
N PHE A 25 19.77 8.75 3.98
CA PHE A 25 18.66 8.46 3.08
C PHE A 25 17.58 7.69 3.83
N GLN A 26 16.45 8.35 4.03
CA GLN A 26 15.28 7.77 4.66
C GLN A 26 14.37 7.20 3.58
N TYR A 27 14.10 5.90 3.66
CA TYR A 27 13.28 5.19 2.69
C TYR A 27 11.92 4.84 3.30
N ASP A 28 10.88 4.96 2.48
CA ASP A 28 9.59 4.34 2.77
C ASP A 28 9.71 2.81 2.71
N SER A 29 8.97 2.12 3.54
CA SER A 29 8.82 0.66 3.49
C SER A 29 8.08 0.19 2.23
N LYS A 30 7.32 1.04 1.59
CA LYS A 30 6.58 0.75 0.34
C LYS A 30 7.53 0.76 -0.85
N LYS A 31 7.55 -0.35 -1.59
CA LYS A 31 8.52 -0.53 -2.69
C LYS A 31 8.12 0.14 -4.00
N SER A 32 6.83 0.35 -4.23
CA SER A 32 6.32 1.05 -5.42
C SER A 32 5.65 2.36 -5.01
N GLY A 33 6.11 3.49 -5.57
CA GLY A 33 5.60 4.82 -5.24
C GLY A 33 5.85 5.27 -3.80
N GLY A 34 6.80 4.64 -3.10
CA GLY A 34 7.24 5.06 -1.78
C GLY A 34 8.03 6.36 -1.86
N VAL A 35 7.97 7.15 -0.79
CA VAL A 35 8.72 8.39 -0.67
C VAL A 35 10.16 8.10 -0.23
N THR A 36 11.10 8.91 -0.66
CA THR A 36 12.48 8.91 -0.16
C THR A 36 12.88 10.33 0.19
N ILE A 37 13.42 10.52 1.39
CA ILE A 37 13.96 11.80 1.83
C ILE A 37 15.48 11.68 1.90
N SER A 38 16.19 12.56 1.18
CA SER A 38 17.65 12.61 1.18
C SER A 38 18.09 13.82 2.02
N HIS A 39 18.68 13.56 3.16
CA HIS A 39 19.26 14.57 4.04
C HIS A 39 20.73 14.74 3.69
N LEU A 40 21.10 15.89 3.15
CA LEU A 40 22.48 16.22 2.81
C LEU A 40 22.98 17.35 3.70
N ARG A 41 24.11 17.12 4.35
CA ARG A 41 24.81 18.09 5.21
C ARG A 41 26.21 18.33 4.67
N PHE A 42 26.59 19.57 4.50
CA PHE A 42 27.94 19.93 4.09
C PHE A 42 28.33 21.30 4.64
N GLY A 43 29.61 21.47 4.95
CA GLY A 43 30.12 22.71 5.53
C GLY A 43 31.60 22.61 5.94
N LYS A 44 32.19 23.74 6.36
CA LYS A 44 33.60 23.83 6.75
C LYS A 44 33.91 23.20 8.11
N GLU A 45 32.90 23.06 8.96
CA GLU A 45 33.08 22.47 10.28
C GLU A 45 32.86 20.95 10.22
N LYS A 46 33.57 20.19 11.08
CA LYS A 46 33.45 18.76 11.17
C LYS A 46 32.02 18.36 11.61
N ILE A 47 31.37 17.58 10.78
CA ILE A 47 30.02 17.09 11.06
C ILE A 47 30.10 15.92 12.05
N GLN A 48 29.49 16.10 13.24
CA GLN A 48 29.41 15.08 14.28
C GLN A 48 27.94 14.68 14.59
N SER A 49 26.98 15.31 13.89
CA SER A 49 25.55 15.08 14.07
C SER A 49 25.11 13.76 13.46
N GLN A 50 24.38 12.94 14.21
CA GLN A 50 23.84 11.64 13.78
C GLN A 50 22.33 11.68 13.49
N TYR A 51 21.68 12.81 13.75
CA TYR A 51 20.24 13.00 13.60
C TYR A 51 19.88 13.57 12.23
N LEU A 52 18.60 13.45 11.86
CA LEU A 52 18.01 14.02 10.65
C LEU A 52 18.08 15.56 10.68
N LEU A 53 17.97 16.17 9.50
CA LEU A 53 17.91 17.64 9.40
C LEU A 53 16.56 18.15 9.84
N ASN A 54 16.52 19.05 10.81
CA ASN A 54 15.34 19.79 11.26
C ASN A 54 15.30 21.23 10.74
N HIS A 55 16.46 21.74 10.29
CA HIS A 55 16.59 23.05 9.67
C HIS A 55 17.37 22.87 8.36
N VAL A 56 16.84 23.45 7.28
CA VAL A 56 17.39 23.28 5.94
C VAL A 56 17.37 24.59 5.17
N ASP A 57 18.45 24.85 4.42
CA ASP A 57 18.59 26.04 3.57
C ASP A 57 18.08 25.76 2.15
N PHE A 58 17.89 24.48 1.81
CA PHE A 58 17.51 24.04 0.48
C PHE A 58 16.56 22.84 0.55
N VAL A 59 15.44 22.91 -0.17
CA VAL A 59 14.49 21.81 -0.36
C VAL A 59 14.29 21.57 -1.85
N ALA A 60 14.43 20.31 -2.30
CA ALA A 60 14.07 19.91 -3.67
C ALA A 60 12.91 18.91 -3.66
N LEU A 61 11.82 19.26 -4.34
CA LEU A 61 10.67 18.38 -4.55
C LEU A 61 10.69 17.81 -5.96
N HIS A 62 11.02 16.53 -6.07
CA HIS A 62 11.17 15.84 -7.34
C HIS A 62 9.85 15.33 -7.94
N LYS A 63 8.75 15.36 -7.18
CA LYS A 63 7.42 14.91 -7.62
C LYS A 63 6.33 15.82 -7.06
N SER A 64 5.71 16.62 -7.91
CA SER A 64 4.68 17.58 -7.53
C SER A 64 3.46 16.97 -6.85
N SER A 65 3.14 15.69 -7.10
CA SER A 65 2.02 14.99 -6.44
C SER A 65 2.20 14.77 -4.92
N TYR A 66 3.35 15.16 -4.35
CA TYR A 66 3.55 15.15 -2.90
C TYR A 66 3.04 16.43 -2.22
N ILE A 67 2.77 17.49 -3.00
CA ILE A 67 2.17 18.72 -2.49
C ILE A 67 0.81 18.40 -1.86
N GLY A 68 0.63 18.86 -0.62
CA GLY A 68 -0.57 18.58 0.18
C GLY A 68 -0.59 17.21 0.88
N ARG A 69 0.29 16.26 0.50
CA ARG A 69 0.43 14.99 1.23
C ARG A 69 1.38 15.11 2.41
N TYR A 70 2.49 15.82 2.21
CA TYR A 70 3.56 16.00 3.19
C TYR A 70 3.81 17.49 3.43
N ASP A 71 4.37 17.80 4.58
CA ASP A 71 4.87 19.14 4.89
C ASP A 71 6.25 19.33 4.26
N ILE A 72 6.25 19.72 2.97
CA ILE A 72 7.47 19.78 2.14
C ILE A 72 8.46 20.84 2.61
N LEU A 73 7.96 21.94 3.18
CA LEU A 73 8.77 23.09 3.59
C LEU A 73 9.05 23.11 5.10
N GLU A 74 8.77 22.01 5.80
CA GLU A 74 9.09 21.89 7.23
C GLU A 74 10.58 22.15 7.46
N GLY A 75 10.87 23.02 8.43
CA GLY A 75 12.25 23.35 8.82
C GLY A 75 13.02 24.23 7.84
N ILE A 76 12.45 24.68 6.71
CA ILE A 76 13.16 25.59 5.80
C ILE A 76 13.46 26.94 6.49
N THR A 77 14.70 27.44 6.35
CA THR A 77 15.15 28.69 6.95
C THR A 77 14.67 29.92 6.18
N GLU A 78 14.70 31.10 6.79
CA GLU A 78 14.41 32.36 6.09
C GLU A 78 15.44 32.58 4.97
N GLY A 79 14.96 32.99 3.79
CA GLY A 79 15.79 33.16 2.60
C GLY A 79 16.24 31.86 1.92
N GLY A 80 15.77 30.72 2.40
CA GLY A 80 16.06 29.41 1.82
C GLY A 80 15.58 29.25 0.37
N VAL A 81 15.93 28.12 -0.25
CA VAL A 81 15.62 27.83 -1.65
C VAL A 81 14.70 26.62 -1.75
N PHE A 82 13.63 26.74 -2.54
CA PHE A 82 12.73 25.64 -2.90
C PHE A 82 12.83 25.37 -4.41
N LEU A 83 13.30 24.19 -4.79
CA LEU A 83 13.37 23.69 -6.17
C LEU A 83 12.25 22.68 -6.43
N LEU A 84 11.35 23.00 -7.35
CA LEU A 84 10.23 22.15 -7.73
C LEU A 84 10.46 21.52 -9.11
N ASN A 85 10.11 20.24 -9.26
CA ASN A 85 9.93 19.59 -10.55
C ASN A 85 8.44 19.49 -10.90
N SER A 86 7.98 20.31 -11.84
CA SER A 86 6.62 20.25 -12.34
C SER A 86 6.53 20.73 -13.79
N ALA A 87 5.47 20.31 -14.49
CA ALA A 87 5.13 20.77 -15.84
C ALA A 87 4.28 22.07 -15.83
N TRP A 88 4.07 22.68 -14.67
CA TRP A 88 3.28 23.91 -14.54
C TRP A 88 4.05 25.10 -15.08
N LYS A 89 3.31 26.06 -15.68
CA LYS A 89 3.92 27.29 -16.14
C LYS A 89 4.32 28.19 -14.98
N THR A 90 5.30 29.04 -15.20
CA THR A 90 5.85 29.96 -14.20
C THR A 90 4.79 30.78 -13.46
N ASP A 91 3.77 31.25 -14.15
CA ASP A 91 2.65 32.02 -13.61
C ASP A 91 1.59 31.16 -12.89
N GLU A 92 1.60 29.85 -13.10
CA GLU A 92 0.65 28.91 -12.48
C GLU A 92 1.21 28.23 -11.23
N VAL A 93 2.56 28.10 -11.10
CA VAL A 93 3.22 27.30 -10.03
C VAL A 93 2.72 27.68 -8.65
N PHE A 94 2.67 28.97 -8.31
CA PHE A 94 2.32 29.42 -6.99
C PHE A 94 0.88 29.05 -6.60
N GLU A 95 -0.06 29.06 -7.54
CA GLU A 95 -1.45 28.68 -7.33
C GLU A 95 -1.65 27.17 -7.06
N HIS A 96 -0.70 26.34 -7.51
CA HIS A 96 -0.74 24.91 -7.24
C HIS A 96 -0.20 24.51 -5.85
N LEU A 97 0.43 25.43 -5.13
CA LEU A 97 0.93 25.19 -3.77
C LEU A 97 -0.22 25.29 -2.77
N THR A 98 -0.13 24.55 -1.67
CA THR A 98 -1.11 24.65 -0.58
C THR A 98 -1.00 26.01 0.12
N GLU A 99 -2.06 26.42 0.82
CA GLU A 99 -2.09 27.66 1.58
C GLU A 99 -0.93 27.78 2.57
N ASP A 100 -0.63 26.69 3.31
CA ASP A 100 0.48 26.65 4.27
C ASP A 100 1.84 26.83 3.59
N MET A 101 2.04 26.21 2.40
CA MET A 101 3.25 26.39 1.63
C MET A 101 3.39 27.82 1.12
N GLN A 102 2.33 28.39 0.55
CA GLN A 102 2.32 29.79 0.09
C GLN A 102 2.66 30.75 1.22
N LYS A 103 2.05 30.57 2.39
CA LYS A 103 2.32 31.35 3.60
C LYS A 103 3.79 31.23 4.03
N THR A 104 4.31 30.01 4.12
CA THR A 104 5.71 29.76 4.49
C THR A 104 6.69 30.43 3.54
N ILE A 105 6.41 30.37 2.23
CA ILE A 105 7.23 30.98 1.18
C ILE A 105 7.26 32.51 1.33
N ILE A 106 6.12 33.14 1.57
CA ILE A 106 6.02 34.59 1.74
C ILE A 106 6.69 35.02 3.04
N ASP A 107 6.32 34.40 4.17
CA ASP A 107 6.78 34.78 5.50
C ASP A 107 8.30 34.64 5.65
N LYS A 108 8.87 33.57 5.09
CA LYS A 108 10.31 33.27 5.16
C LYS A 108 11.10 33.76 3.94
N LYS A 109 10.47 34.46 2.99
CA LYS A 109 11.12 35.02 1.79
C LYS A 109 11.88 33.94 0.99
N ILE A 110 11.26 32.77 0.81
CA ILE A 110 11.86 31.63 0.11
C ILE A 110 11.98 31.93 -1.39
N LYS A 111 13.14 31.63 -1.96
CA LYS A 111 13.33 31.66 -3.42
C LYS A 111 12.79 30.36 -4.01
N VAL A 112 11.88 30.47 -4.97
CA VAL A 112 11.25 29.31 -5.59
C VAL A 112 11.72 29.17 -7.03
N TYR A 113 12.16 27.97 -7.40
CA TYR A 113 12.53 27.63 -8.78
C TYR A 113 11.70 26.43 -9.26
N ASN A 114 11.35 26.44 -10.54
CA ASN A 114 10.66 25.32 -11.19
C ASN A 114 11.43 24.85 -12.42
N ILE A 115 11.32 23.55 -12.69
CA ILE A 115 11.89 22.91 -13.88
C ILE A 115 11.01 21.72 -14.30
N ASP A 116 10.68 21.59 -15.59
CA ASP A 116 10.05 20.37 -16.11
C ASP A 116 11.14 19.36 -16.50
N ALA A 117 11.67 18.69 -15.47
CA ALA A 117 12.74 17.72 -15.64
C ALA A 117 12.30 16.47 -16.42
N LEU A 118 11.01 16.13 -16.38
CA LEU A 118 10.47 14.99 -17.12
C LEU A 118 10.48 15.26 -18.62
N LYS A 119 10.01 16.43 -19.03
CA LYS A 119 10.01 16.89 -20.43
C LYS A 119 11.44 16.90 -20.98
N ILE A 120 12.37 17.52 -20.25
CA ILE A 120 13.80 17.55 -20.66
C ILE A 120 14.35 16.15 -20.84
N ALA A 121 14.14 15.24 -19.88
CA ALA A 121 14.61 13.86 -19.94
C ALA A 121 14.02 13.10 -21.16
N GLN A 122 12.76 13.32 -21.48
CA GLN A 122 12.11 12.73 -22.66
C GLN A 122 12.71 13.28 -23.98
N GLU A 123 12.88 14.60 -24.09
CA GLU A 123 13.41 15.26 -25.28
C GLU A 123 14.84 14.81 -25.62
N VAL A 124 15.68 14.57 -24.61
CA VAL A 124 17.05 14.06 -24.81
C VAL A 124 17.15 12.54 -24.90
N GLY A 125 16.01 11.81 -24.83
CA GLY A 125 15.95 10.36 -24.95
C GLY A 125 16.37 9.57 -23.70
N LEU A 126 16.25 10.17 -22.52
CA LEU A 126 16.46 9.53 -21.22
C LEU A 126 15.17 8.93 -20.61
N GLY A 127 14.01 9.10 -21.29
CA GLY A 127 12.70 8.66 -20.82
C GLY A 127 12.29 9.37 -19.52
N ALA A 128 11.97 8.62 -18.46
CA ALA A 128 11.56 9.20 -17.18
C ALA A 128 12.72 9.45 -16.18
N ARG A 129 13.98 9.43 -16.64
CA ARG A 129 15.17 9.53 -15.77
C ARG A 129 15.57 10.98 -15.54
N ILE A 130 15.01 11.61 -14.53
CA ILE A 130 15.22 13.01 -14.19
C ILE A 130 16.47 13.31 -13.34
N ASN A 131 17.22 12.28 -12.92
CA ASN A 131 18.34 12.43 -11.98
C ASN A 131 19.32 13.51 -12.36
N THR A 132 19.83 13.45 -13.60
CA THR A 132 20.87 14.36 -14.10
C THR A 132 20.34 15.79 -14.21
N VAL A 133 19.09 15.95 -14.65
CA VAL A 133 18.41 17.26 -14.74
C VAL A 133 18.29 17.91 -13.38
N MET A 134 17.77 17.17 -12.39
CA MET A 134 17.58 17.69 -11.02
C MET A 134 18.91 17.96 -10.32
N GLN A 135 19.95 17.18 -10.59
CA GLN A 135 21.30 17.41 -10.07
C GLN A 135 21.91 18.69 -10.62
N ALA A 136 21.78 18.95 -11.92
CA ALA A 136 22.25 20.18 -12.54
C ALA A 136 21.53 21.40 -12.00
N ALA A 137 20.19 21.33 -11.88
CA ALA A 137 19.38 22.39 -11.29
C ALA A 137 19.80 22.67 -9.82
N PHE A 138 20.04 21.62 -9.01
CA PHE A 138 20.54 21.78 -7.63
C PHE A 138 21.84 22.59 -7.58
N PHE A 139 22.84 22.22 -8.34
CA PHE A 139 24.13 22.93 -8.31
C PHE A 139 24.00 24.39 -8.78
N LYS A 140 23.14 24.66 -9.77
CA LYS A 140 22.90 26.02 -10.26
C LYS A 140 22.31 26.94 -9.17
N VAL A 141 21.31 26.47 -8.43
CA VAL A 141 20.59 27.32 -7.46
C VAL A 141 21.15 27.26 -6.05
N SER A 142 21.90 26.22 -5.68
CA SER A 142 22.50 26.11 -4.34
C SER A 142 23.75 26.96 -4.15
N GLY A 143 24.44 27.28 -5.24
CA GLY A 143 25.66 28.08 -5.20
C GLY A 143 26.82 27.46 -4.39
N VAL A 144 26.76 26.15 -4.10
CA VAL A 144 27.77 25.44 -3.31
C VAL A 144 29.12 25.32 -4.04
N LEU A 145 29.06 25.33 -5.36
CA LEU A 145 30.20 25.40 -6.28
C LEU A 145 29.94 26.47 -7.33
N PRO A 146 30.98 27.08 -7.94
CA PRO A 146 30.82 27.88 -9.16
C PRO A 146 30.13 27.06 -10.25
N GLU A 147 29.19 27.67 -10.99
CA GLU A 147 28.33 26.97 -11.97
C GLU A 147 29.15 26.19 -13.00
N ASP A 148 30.16 26.82 -13.62
CA ASP A 148 31.00 26.18 -14.65
C ASP A 148 31.79 24.98 -14.10
N GLU A 149 32.26 25.08 -12.86
CA GLU A 149 32.99 24.00 -12.19
C GLU A 149 32.02 22.83 -11.87
N ALA A 150 30.84 23.14 -11.33
CA ALA A 150 29.82 22.14 -11.04
C ALA A 150 29.42 21.37 -12.31
N ILE A 151 29.14 22.08 -13.42
CA ILE A 151 28.76 21.47 -14.71
C ILE A 151 29.87 20.53 -15.20
N LYS A 152 31.15 20.98 -15.14
CA LYS A 152 32.29 20.15 -15.53
C LYS A 152 32.34 18.87 -14.70
N LEU A 153 32.28 18.97 -13.38
CA LEU A 153 32.34 17.82 -12.47
C LEU A 153 31.17 16.85 -12.64
N ILE A 154 29.97 17.37 -12.88
CA ILE A 154 28.80 16.53 -13.19
C ILE A 154 29.05 15.75 -14.49
N LYS A 155 29.51 16.41 -15.55
CA LYS A 155 29.79 15.78 -16.84
C LYS A 155 30.92 14.73 -16.74
N GLU A 156 31.94 14.95 -15.94
CA GLU A 156 32.98 13.97 -15.65
C GLU A 156 32.45 12.76 -14.88
N ALA A 157 31.61 12.97 -13.87
CA ALA A 157 30.94 11.90 -13.11
C ALA A 157 30.00 11.07 -13.98
N ILE A 158 29.25 11.72 -14.88
CA ILE A 158 28.41 11.06 -15.89
C ILE A 158 29.25 10.16 -16.79
N LYS A 159 30.34 10.66 -17.32
CA LYS A 159 31.26 9.89 -18.17
C LYS A 159 31.75 8.65 -17.43
N LYS A 160 32.29 8.82 -16.23
CA LYS A 160 32.76 7.71 -15.38
C LYS A 160 31.69 6.65 -15.11
N THR A 161 30.46 7.08 -14.93
CA THR A 161 29.32 6.17 -14.54
C THR A 161 28.77 5.42 -15.75
N PHE A 162 28.69 6.06 -16.91
CA PHE A 162 27.93 5.56 -18.06
C PHE A 162 28.79 5.19 -19.27
N GLU A 163 30.09 5.45 -19.31
CA GLU A 163 30.96 5.17 -20.45
C GLU A 163 30.92 3.70 -20.87
N ALA A 164 30.87 2.78 -19.91
CA ALA A 164 30.73 1.34 -20.15
C ALA A 164 29.38 0.94 -20.78
N LYS A 165 28.37 1.81 -20.70
CA LYS A 165 27.03 1.59 -21.28
C LYS A 165 26.89 2.17 -22.69
N GLY A 166 27.89 2.87 -23.19
CA GLY A 166 27.95 3.46 -24.52
C GLY A 166 27.99 4.98 -24.53
N LYS A 167 28.65 5.55 -25.56
CA LYS A 167 28.82 6.99 -25.74
C LYS A 167 27.49 7.74 -25.86
N ASP A 168 26.52 7.18 -26.58
CA ASP A 168 25.18 7.76 -26.76
C ASP A 168 24.50 8.08 -25.41
N ILE A 169 24.65 7.20 -24.41
CA ILE A 169 24.08 7.42 -23.08
C ILE A 169 24.79 8.58 -22.36
N VAL A 170 26.11 8.70 -22.52
CA VAL A 170 26.87 9.79 -21.94
C VAL A 170 26.44 11.12 -22.56
N GLU A 171 26.36 11.20 -23.90
CA GLU A 171 25.98 12.40 -24.64
C GLU A 171 24.56 12.85 -24.28
N LYS A 172 23.59 11.95 -24.20
CA LYS A 172 22.23 12.25 -23.74
C LYS A 172 22.20 12.84 -22.32
N ASN A 173 23.01 12.31 -21.40
CA ASN A 173 23.09 12.86 -20.05
C ASN A 173 23.79 14.23 -20.02
N TRP A 174 24.80 14.46 -20.85
CA TRP A 174 25.42 15.78 -20.98
C TRP A 174 24.43 16.82 -21.55
N ALA A 175 23.68 16.46 -22.59
CA ALA A 175 22.62 17.32 -23.12
C ALA A 175 21.56 17.62 -22.06
N ALA A 176 21.24 16.66 -21.18
CA ALA A 176 20.29 16.89 -20.08
C ALA A 176 20.83 17.91 -19.07
N VAL A 177 22.14 17.92 -18.77
CA VAL A 177 22.78 18.96 -17.92
C VAL A 177 22.61 20.34 -18.54
N ASP A 178 23.01 20.49 -19.82
CA ASP A 178 22.99 21.78 -20.50
C ASP A 178 21.55 22.34 -20.60
N ARG A 179 20.60 21.49 -20.98
CA ARG A 179 19.17 21.86 -21.06
C ARG A 179 18.57 22.21 -19.69
N ALA A 180 19.01 21.56 -18.62
CA ALA A 180 18.53 21.86 -17.26
C ALA A 180 18.93 23.28 -16.82
N ILE A 181 20.14 23.71 -17.17
CA ILE A 181 20.61 25.05 -16.86
C ILE A 181 19.80 26.12 -17.63
N GLU A 182 19.49 25.87 -18.90
CA GLU A 182 18.71 26.79 -19.73
C GLU A 182 17.23 26.89 -19.32
N ALA A 183 16.64 25.76 -18.89
CA ALA A 183 15.20 25.64 -18.65
C ALA A 183 14.76 25.91 -17.21
N LEU A 184 15.71 26.20 -16.31
CA LEU A 184 15.39 26.49 -14.91
C LEU A 184 14.81 27.91 -14.78
N GLU A 185 13.62 28.02 -14.22
CA GLU A 185 12.88 29.27 -14.06
C GLU A 185 12.75 29.67 -12.59
N GLU A 186 12.99 30.94 -12.28
CA GLU A 186 12.67 31.51 -10.97
C GLU A 186 11.19 31.95 -10.97
N ILE A 187 10.47 31.58 -9.90
CA ILE A 187 9.05 31.84 -9.78
C ILE A 187 8.82 33.15 -9.04
N PRO A 188 8.11 34.12 -9.63
CA PRO A 188 7.76 35.35 -8.93
C PRO A 188 6.81 35.05 -7.76
N ILE A 189 7.16 35.54 -6.58
CA ILE A 189 6.37 35.34 -5.36
C ILE A 189 5.44 36.53 -5.15
N PRO A 190 4.11 36.32 -5.10
CA PRO A 190 3.14 37.36 -4.77
C PRO A 190 3.29 37.85 -3.32
N GLU A 191 2.89 39.09 -3.05
CA GLU A 191 2.88 39.64 -1.70
C GLU A 191 1.83 38.98 -0.77
N LYS A 192 0.84 38.30 -1.34
CA LYS A 192 -0.28 37.70 -0.63
C LYS A 192 -0.58 36.31 -1.18
N ILE A 193 -1.18 35.47 -0.34
CA ILE A 193 -1.72 34.17 -0.70
C ILE A 193 -2.73 34.36 -1.86
N THR A 194 -2.56 33.60 -2.94
CA THR A 194 -3.42 33.68 -4.14
C THR A 194 -4.57 32.68 -4.08
N ARG A 195 -4.41 31.59 -3.35
CA ARG A 195 -5.40 30.51 -3.24
C ARG A 195 -5.48 30.01 -1.81
N SER A 196 -6.70 30.10 -1.24
CA SER A 196 -7.02 29.42 0.02
C SER A 196 -7.58 28.03 -0.31
N ALA A 197 -6.71 27.03 -0.31
CA ALA A 197 -7.12 25.64 -0.44
C ALA A 197 -6.60 24.85 0.77
N PRO A 198 -7.49 24.19 1.54
CA PRO A 198 -7.06 23.33 2.63
C PRO A 198 -6.18 22.18 2.10
N GLN A 199 -5.40 21.59 3.00
CA GLN A 199 -4.68 20.37 2.64
C GLN A 199 -5.66 19.30 2.16
N PRO A 200 -5.33 18.54 1.10
CA PRO A 200 -6.16 17.44 0.64
C PRO A 200 -6.38 16.41 1.75
N GLN A 201 -7.60 15.97 1.90
CA GLN A 201 -7.91 14.84 2.77
C GLN A 201 -7.30 13.57 2.20
N LEU A 202 -6.52 12.84 3.01
CA LEU A 202 -5.85 11.60 2.56
C LEU A 202 -6.73 10.36 2.76
N LEU A 203 -7.64 10.41 3.71
CA LEU A 203 -8.52 9.28 4.07
C LEU A 203 -9.97 9.59 3.72
N PRO A 204 -10.81 8.55 3.47
CA PRO A 204 -12.25 8.73 3.36
C PRO A 204 -12.85 9.32 4.63
N GLU A 205 -13.94 10.10 4.53
CA GLU A 205 -14.63 10.73 5.68
C GLU A 205 -15.06 9.72 6.75
N ASN A 206 -15.34 8.50 6.36
CA ASN A 206 -15.79 7.40 7.23
C ASN A 206 -14.68 6.41 7.61
N ALA A 207 -13.41 6.83 7.57
CA ALA A 207 -12.26 5.96 7.83
C ALA A 207 -12.18 5.43 9.27
N GLY A 208 -12.88 6.08 10.21
CA GLY A 208 -12.89 5.70 11.63
C GLY A 208 -11.76 6.33 12.45
N ASP A 209 -11.93 6.31 13.78
CA ASP A 209 -11.07 7.05 14.71
C ASP A 209 -9.59 6.64 14.66
N PHE A 210 -9.31 5.35 14.59
CA PHE A 210 -7.92 4.85 14.51
C PHE A 210 -7.24 5.37 13.23
N ALA A 211 -7.93 5.34 12.11
CA ALA A 211 -7.38 5.84 10.86
C ALA A 211 -7.10 7.33 10.92
N CYS A 212 -8.02 8.13 11.41
CA CYS A 212 -7.86 9.58 11.51
C CYS A 212 -6.82 10.02 12.55
N GLN A 213 -6.73 9.30 13.69
CA GLN A 213 -5.87 9.71 14.82
C GLN A 213 -4.47 9.09 14.76
N ILE A 214 -4.27 7.98 14.05
CA ILE A 214 -3.00 7.25 13.99
C ILE A 214 -2.49 7.12 12.55
N ILE A 215 -3.32 6.58 11.63
CA ILE A 215 -2.85 6.27 10.27
C ILE A 215 -2.54 7.58 9.51
N GLU A 216 -3.46 8.54 9.48
CA GLU A 216 -3.26 9.77 8.71
C GLU A 216 -2.08 10.60 9.18
N PRO A 217 -1.87 10.88 10.49
CA PRO A 217 -0.67 11.56 10.95
C PRO A 217 0.62 10.85 10.54
N ILE A 218 0.70 9.52 10.64
CA ILE A 218 1.87 8.76 10.20
C ILE A 218 2.07 8.83 8.68
N MET A 219 1.00 8.77 7.89
CA MET A 219 1.06 8.95 6.43
C MET A 219 1.59 10.34 6.03
N ARG A 220 1.42 11.35 6.90
CA ARG A 220 1.93 12.71 6.73
C ARG A 220 3.32 12.95 7.34
N PHE A 221 3.97 11.91 7.87
CA PHE A 221 5.22 11.99 8.65
C PHE A 221 5.11 12.81 9.94
N LYS A 222 3.93 12.88 10.52
CA LYS A 222 3.64 13.53 11.83
C LYS A 222 3.39 12.48 12.93
N GLY A 223 3.98 11.29 12.81
CA GLY A 223 3.83 10.21 13.80
C GLY A 223 4.36 10.57 15.18
N ASP A 224 5.41 11.38 15.25
CA ASP A 224 6.00 11.84 16.52
C ASP A 224 5.08 12.78 17.32
N ASP A 225 4.09 13.39 16.66
CA ASP A 225 3.09 14.26 17.30
C ASP A 225 1.94 13.47 17.95
N ILE A 226 1.88 12.15 17.75
CA ILE A 226 0.81 11.29 18.27
C ILE A 226 1.03 11.03 19.76
N PRO A 227 0.08 11.42 20.63
CA PRO A 227 0.18 11.10 22.05
C PRO A 227 0.18 9.58 22.28
N VAL A 228 1.06 9.08 23.16
CA VAL A 228 1.16 7.64 23.51
C VAL A 228 -0.19 7.07 23.95
N SER A 229 -1.04 7.87 24.60
CA SER A 229 -2.40 7.49 25.02
C SER A 229 -3.35 7.15 23.88
N LYS A 230 -3.01 7.47 22.63
CA LYS A 230 -3.79 7.11 21.43
C LYS A 230 -3.38 5.77 20.84
N MET A 231 -2.19 5.26 21.18
CA MET A 231 -1.72 3.97 20.72
C MET A 231 -2.49 2.84 21.43
N PRO A 232 -2.77 1.72 20.75
CA PRO A 232 -3.42 0.57 21.36
C PRO A 232 -2.61 0.05 22.55
N PHE A 233 -3.24 -0.08 23.72
CA PHE A 233 -2.58 -0.47 24.96
C PHE A 233 -2.09 -1.92 24.95
N ASP A 234 -2.70 -2.76 24.13
CA ASP A 234 -2.37 -4.19 23.95
C ASP A 234 -1.48 -4.45 22.72
N GLY A 235 -1.09 -3.40 22.00
CA GLY A 235 -0.26 -3.48 20.81
C GLY A 235 -0.97 -4.02 19.56
N GLN A 236 -2.27 -4.29 19.62
CA GLN A 236 -3.04 -4.73 18.44
C GLN A 236 -3.42 -3.55 17.56
N VAL A 237 -3.24 -3.71 16.25
CA VAL A 237 -3.65 -2.70 15.26
C VAL A 237 -4.71 -3.29 14.32
N PRO A 238 -5.67 -2.47 13.85
CA PRO A 238 -6.69 -2.93 12.91
C PRO A 238 -6.09 -3.46 11.61
N THR A 239 -6.65 -4.54 11.10
CA THR A 239 -6.30 -5.12 9.80
C THR A 239 -7.11 -4.50 8.65
N GLY A 240 -6.66 -4.71 7.39
CA GLY A 240 -7.37 -4.23 6.20
C GLY A 240 -7.26 -2.72 5.96
N THR A 241 -6.32 -2.05 6.59
CA THR A 241 -6.19 -0.59 6.53
C THR A 241 -5.47 -0.09 5.27
N THR A 242 -4.78 -0.95 4.50
CA THR A 242 -4.19 -0.57 3.20
C THR A 242 -5.23 -0.07 2.20
N ARG A 243 -6.49 -0.52 2.30
CA ARG A 243 -7.59 -0.03 1.46
C ARG A 243 -7.87 1.47 1.59
N LEU A 244 -7.46 2.08 2.70
CA LEU A 244 -7.65 3.49 2.98
C LEU A 244 -6.65 4.38 2.24
N GLU A 245 -5.52 3.83 1.79
CA GLU A 245 -4.41 4.64 1.26
C GLU A 245 -4.70 5.26 -0.10
N LYS A 246 -5.38 4.53 -0.99
CA LYS A 246 -5.72 4.98 -2.36
C LYS A 246 -4.58 5.76 -3.02
N ARG A 247 -3.43 5.10 -3.16
CA ARG A 247 -2.13 5.76 -3.42
C ARG A 247 -2.01 6.39 -4.81
N GLY A 248 -2.71 5.85 -5.82
CA GLY A 248 -2.71 6.38 -7.19
C GLY A 248 -1.30 6.50 -7.80
N VAL A 249 -0.41 5.54 -7.52
CA VAL A 249 1.02 5.64 -7.89
C VAL A 249 1.33 5.22 -9.32
N ALA A 250 0.43 4.47 -9.95
CA ALA A 250 0.63 3.95 -11.29
C ALA A 250 0.37 5.04 -12.36
N PRO A 251 1.32 5.33 -13.26
CA PRO A 251 1.04 6.22 -14.39
C PRO A 251 0.06 5.58 -15.41
N TYR A 252 0.10 4.26 -15.51
CA TYR A 252 -0.76 3.46 -16.39
C TYR A 252 -1.36 2.29 -15.62
N VAL A 253 -2.65 2.03 -15.84
CA VAL A 253 -3.42 0.95 -15.22
C VAL A 253 -4.09 0.07 -16.27
N PRO A 254 -4.36 -1.22 -15.98
CA PRO A 254 -5.04 -2.08 -16.94
C PRO A 254 -6.51 -1.69 -17.09
N GLN A 255 -6.97 -1.59 -18.34
CA GLN A 255 -8.36 -1.50 -18.71
C GLN A 255 -8.84 -2.87 -19.19
N TRP A 256 -9.98 -3.33 -18.68
CA TRP A 256 -10.58 -4.59 -19.11
C TRP A 256 -11.39 -4.43 -20.40
N LEU A 257 -11.18 -5.35 -21.35
CA LEU A 257 -11.89 -5.46 -22.64
C LEU A 257 -12.78 -6.71 -22.60
N PRO A 258 -14.05 -6.57 -22.17
CA PRO A 258 -14.92 -7.71 -21.88
C PRO A 258 -15.17 -8.62 -23.07
N GLU A 259 -15.23 -8.08 -24.28
CA GLU A 259 -15.47 -8.81 -25.54
C GLU A 259 -14.34 -9.80 -25.88
N LYS A 260 -13.10 -9.50 -25.46
CA LYS A 260 -11.91 -10.34 -25.67
C LYS A 260 -11.66 -11.30 -24.52
N CYS A 261 -12.33 -11.11 -23.38
CA CYS A 261 -12.03 -11.85 -22.16
C CYS A 261 -12.55 -13.29 -22.20
N ILE A 262 -11.65 -14.26 -21.98
CA ILE A 262 -12.00 -15.69 -21.87
C ILE A 262 -12.36 -16.12 -20.44
N GLN A 263 -12.32 -15.23 -19.47
CA GLN A 263 -12.67 -15.44 -18.05
C GLN A 263 -11.83 -16.55 -17.38
N CYS A 264 -10.54 -16.62 -17.70
CA CYS A 264 -9.61 -17.60 -17.10
C CYS A 264 -9.10 -17.20 -15.71
N ASN A 265 -9.25 -15.92 -15.32
CA ASN A 265 -8.81 -15.31 -14.06
C ASN A 265 -7.28 -15.33 -13.83
N GLN A 266 -6.47 -15.62 -14.85
CA GLN A 266 -5.00 -15.64 -14.73
C GLN A 266 -4.46 -14.27 -14.33
N CYS A 267 -5.03 -13.18 -14.85
CA CYS A 267 -4.64 -11.81 -14.50
C CYS A 267 -4.85 -11.49 -13.02
N SER A 268 -5.92 -12.04 -12.42
CA SER A 268 -6.15 -11.94 -10.97
C SER A 268 -5.14 -12.77 -10.19
N LEU A 269 -4.85 -14.01 -10.61
CA LEU A 269 -3.91 -14.89 -9.93
C LEU A 269 -2.52 -14.24 -9.80
N VAL A 270 -1.99 -13.65 -10.87
CA VAL A 270 -0.63 -13.08 -10.90
C VAL A 270 -0.56 -11.67 -10.28
N CYS A 271 -1.69 -11.06 -9.94
CA CYS A 271 -1.69 -9.72 -9.38
C CYS A 271 -1.08 -9.72 -7.97
N SER A 272 0.08 -9.10 -7.82
CA SER A 272 0.84 -9.00 -6.58
C SER A 272 0.14 -8.15 -5.49
N HIS A 273 -0.87 -7.34 -5.87
CA HIS A 273 -1.54 -6.42 -4.96
C HIS A 273 -3.03 -6.69 -4.79
N ALA A 274 -3.56 -7.79 -5.36
CA ALA A 274 -5.00 -8.05 -5.40
C ALA A 274 -5.84 -6.89 -5.98
N ALA A 275 -5.23 -6.07 -6.83
CA ALA A 275 -5.86 -4.89 -7.43
C ALA A 275 -6.64 -5.21 -8.73
N ILE A 276 -6.76 -6.48 -9.10
CA ILE A 276 -7.61 -6.95 -10.19
C ILE A 276 -8.36 -8.19 -9.73
N ARG A 277 -9.68 -8.14 -9.74
CA ARG A 277 -10.54 -9.16 -9.12
C ARG A 277 -11.74 -9.50 -9.99
N PRO A 278 -12.04 -10.80 -10.21
CA PRO A 278 -13.27 -11.24 -10.85
C PRO A 278 -14.37 -11.48 -9.81
N LYS A 279 -15.63 -11.27 -10.22
CA LYS A 279 -16.82 -11.79 -9.52
C LYS A 279 -17.79 -12.45 -10.49
N GLN A 280 -18.46 -13.48 -10.02
CA GLN A 280 -19.72 -13.95 -10.57
C GLN A 280 -20.85 -13.25 -9.82
N ILE A 281 -21.80 -12.67 -10.54
CA ILE A 281 -22.80 -11.73 -10.00
C ILE A 281 -24.17 -12.22 -10.41
N ASP A 282 -25.08 -12.35 -9.45
CA ASP A 282 -26.50 -12.61 -9.74
C ASP A 282 -27.09 -11.36 -10.41
N PRO A 283 -27.81 -11.49 -11.55
CA PRO A 283 -28.42 -10.34 -12.22
C PRO A 283 -29.29 -9.45 -11.32
N LYS A 284 -29.91 -10.01 -10.28
CA LYS A 284 -30.71 -9.24 -9.32
C LYS A 284 -29.90 -8.22 -8.51
N ASP A 285 -28.60 -8.50 -8.30
CA ASP A 285 -27.69 -7.65 -7.51
C ASP A 285 -27.12 -6.48 -8.34
N LEU A 286 -27.47 -6.40 -9.64
CA LEU A 286 -27.02 -5.34 -10.56
C LEU A 286 -27.99 -4.16 -10.64
N LYS A 287 -29.08 -4.14 -9.88
CA LYS A 287 -30.15 -3.13 -9.97
C LYS A 287 -29.64 -1.69 -9.83
N ASP A 288 -28.68 -1.48 -8.92
CA ASP A 288 -28.14 -0.14 -8.62
C ASP A 288 -26.71 0.05 -9.16
N ALA A 289 -26.36 -0.71 -10.21
CA ALA A 289 -25.03 -0.62 -10.82
C ALA A 289 -24.81 0.73 -11.51
N PRO A 290 -23.63 1.36 -11.36
CA PRO A 290 -23.25 2.55 -12.12
C PRO A 290 -23.34 2.29 -13.64
N ALA A 291 -23.63 3.32 -14.43
CA ALA A 291 -23.75 3.19 -15.88
C ALA A 291 -22.51 2.60 -16.57
N GLY A 292 -21.31 2.86 -16.02
CA GLY A 292 -20.03 2.30 -16.47
C GLY A 292 -19.71 0.89 -15.99
N PHE A 293 -20.58 0.27 -15.18
CA PHE A 293 -20.35 -1.06 -14.61
C PHE A 293 -20.69 -2.18 -15.61
N VAL A 294 -19.82 -2.36 -16.59
CA VAL A 294 -20.03 -3.35 -17.65
C VAL A 294 -19.87 -4.78 -17.11
N THR A 295 -20.82 -5.66 -17.45
CA THR A 295 -20.74 -7.10 -17.17
C THR A 295 -20.96 -7.89 -18.45
N VAL A 296 -20.52 -9.15 -18.46
CA VAL A 296 -20.79 -10.11 -19.54
C VAL A 296 -21.28 -11.42 -18.94
N LYS A 297 -21.97 -12.24 -19.74
CA LYS A 297 -22.45 -13.55 -19.28
C LYS A 297 -21.26 -14.38 -18.75
N SER A 298 -21.41 -14.97 -17.56
CA SER A 298 -20.43 -15.91 -17.02
C SER A 298 -20.30 -17.15 -17.94
N ARG A 299 -19.06 -17.55 -18.19
CA ARG A 299 -18.72 -18.77 -18.97
C ARG A 299 -18.62 -20.01 -18.08
N THR A 300 -19.10 -19.95 -16.86
CA THR A 300 -19.23 -21.12 -15.99
C THR A 300 -20.54 -21.85 -16.29
N ARG A 301 -20.55 -23.16 -16.08
CA ARG A 301 -21.78 -23.95 -16.20
C ARG A 301 -22.61 -23.75 -14.92
N ASN A 302 -23.62 -22.89 -14.98
CA ASN A 302 -24.54 -22.64 -13.88
C ASN A 302 -25.96 -22.37 -14.40
N ASP A 303 -26.96 -22.66 -13.59
CA ASP A 303 -28.36 -22.50 -13.94
C ASP A 303 -28.93 -21.11 -13.59
N ARG A 304 -28.11 -20.23 -12.98
CA ARG A 304 -28.52 -18.91 -12.45
C ARG A 304 -28.29 -17.75 -13.43
N ASN A 305 -27.83 -18.00 -14.65
CA ASN A 305 -27.49 -16.94 -15.64
C ASN A 305 -26.54 -15.86 -15.09
N LEU A 306 -25.58 -16.25 -14.27
CA LEU A 306 -24.67 -15.32 -13.62
C LEU A 306 -23.94 -14.43 -14.64
N GLN A 307 -23.73 -13.20 -14.23
CA GLN A 307 -22.86 -12.24 -14.93
C GLN A 307 -21.43 -12.33 -14.39
N TYR A 308 -20.47 -11.88 -15.20
CA TYR A 308 -19.05 -11.83 -14.86
C TYR A 308 -18.56 -10.40 -15.01
N ARG A 309 -17.83 -9.90 -14.02
CA ARG A 309 -17.07 -8.66 -14.06
C ARG A 309 -15.63 -8.93 -13.62
N LEU A 310 -14.68 -8.32 -14.33
CA LEU A 310 -13.30 -8.18 -13.88
C LEU A 310 -13.07 -6.72 -13.50
N GLN A 311 -12.97 -6.44 -12.21
CA GLN A 311 -12.76 -5.09 -11.68
C GLN A 311 -11.28 -4.82 -11.48
N VAL A 312 -10.83 -3.65 -11.88
CA VAL A 312 -9.50 -3.09 -11.56
C VAL A 312 -9.66 -2.00 -10.52
N PHE A 313 -8.92 -2.10 -9.43
CA PHE A 313 -8.80 -1.11 -8.36
C PHE A 313 -7.71 -0.14 -8.76
N VAL A 314 -8.07 0.90 -9.48
CA VAL A 314 -7.12 1.75 -10.21
C VAL A 314 -6.22 2.56 -9.29
N GLU A 315 -6.73 3.00 -8.12
CA GLU A 315 -5.95 3.74 -7.13
C GLU A 315 -4.98 2.85 -6.34
N ASP A 316 -5.25 1.54 -6.28
CA ASP A 316 -4.44 0.55 -5.56
C ASP A 316 -3.51 -0.23 -6.52
N CYS A 317 -3.65 -0.03 -7.82
CA CYS A 317 -2.77 -0.61 -8.82
C CYS A 317 -1.40 0.08 -8.81
N VAL A 318 -0.33 -0.71 -8.92
CA VAL A 318 1.05 -0.19 -8.99
C VAL A 318 1.62 -0.15 -10.42
N GLY A 319 0.81 -0.49 -11.44
CA GLY A 319 1.18 -0.35 -12.85
C GLY A 319 2.24 -1.33 -13.35
N CYS A 320 2.43 -2.48 -12.70
CA CYS A 320 3.50 -3.44 -13.05
C CYS A 320 3.32 -4.16 -14.40
N GLY A 321 2.10 -4.18 -14.98
CA GLY A 321 1.81 -4.81 -16.26
C GLY A 321 1.68 -6.35 -16.26
N SER A 322 2.00 -7.05 -15.16
CA SER A 322 2.00 -8.52 -15.09
C SER A 322 0.67 -9.15 -15.52
N CYS A 323 -0.47 -8.52 -15.23
CA CYS A 323 -1.79 -9.00 -15.63
C CYS A 323 -2.01 -8.93 -17.16
N VAL A 324 -1.45 -7.94 -17.84
CA VAL A 324 -1.52 -7.80 -19.30
C VAL A 324 -0.64 -8.85 -19.96
N GLU A 325 0.60 -9.01 -19.48
CA GLU A 325 1.52 -10.02 -20.02
C GLU A 325 0.99 -11.44 -19.84
N SER A 326 0.42 -11.76 -18.68
CA SER A 326 -0.12 -13.09 -18.36
C SER A 326 -1.49 -13.37 -18.98
N CYS A 327 -2.07 -12.45 -19.74
CA CYS A 327 -3.38 -12.66 -20.36
C CYS A 327 -3.30 -13.74 -21.45
N LEU A 328 -4.10 -14.81 -21.29
CA LEU A 328 -4.12 -15.98 -22.17
C LEU A 328 -5.07 -15.83 -23.37
N ALA A 329 -5.83 -14.74 -23.46
CA ALA A 329 -6.71 -14.50 -24.60
C ALA A 329 -5.89 -14.31 -25.89
N LYS A 330 -6.39 -14.80 -27.03
CA LYS A 330 -5.72 -14.68 -28.33
C LYS A 330 -5.38 -13.22 -28.66
N GLU A 331 -6.34 -12.34 -28.46
CA GLU A 331 -6.11 -10.89 -28.36
C GLU A 331 -6.20 -10.50 -26.91
N LYS A 332 -5.19 -9.80 -26.38
CA LYS A 332 -5.14 -9.42 -24.97
C LYS A 332 -6.46 -8.76 -24.54
N ALA A 333 -7.07 -9.28 -23.49
CA ALA A 333 -8.29 -8.75 -22.90
C ALA A 333 -8.04 -7.61 -21.89
N LEU A 334 -6.79 -7.19 -21.79
CA LEU A 334 -6.32 -6.08 -20.96
C LEU A 334 -5.36 -5.22 -21.77
N ARG A 335 -5.50 -3.91 -21.67
CA ARG A 335 -4.54 -2.92 -22.20
C ARG A 335 -4.19 -1.90 -21.12
N LEU A 336 -3.00 -1.32 -21.17
CA LEU A 336 -2.62 -0.24 -20.28
C LEU A 336 -3.17 1.08 -20.81
N VAL A 337 -3.81 1.86 -19.94
CA VAL A 337 -4.30 3.22 -20.20
C VAL A 337 -3.78 4.16 -19.11
N PRO A 338 -3.64 5.47 -19.38
CA PRO A 338 -3.32 6.45 -18.36
C PRO A 338 -4.31 6.37 -17.18
N LEU A 339 -3.81 6.51 -15.93
CA LEU A 339 -4.65 6.50 -14.73
C LEU A 339 -5.80 7.51 -14.82
N GLU A 340 -5.53 8.71 -15.34
CA GLU A 340 -6.55 9.76 -15.50
C GLU A 340 -7.68 9.37 -16.48
N GLU A 341 -7.38 8.56 -17.50
CA GLU A 341 -8.41 8.01 -18.40
C GLU A 341 -9.32 7.05 -17.66
N ALA A 342 -8.76 6.18 -16.81
CA ALA A 342 -9.52 5.23 -15.99
C ALA A 342 -10.39 5.95 -14.95
N ARG A 343 -9.87 7.00 -14.31
CA ARG A 343 -10.63 7.87 -13.39
C ARG A 343 -11.83 8.51 -14.09
N LYS A 344 -11.61 9.11 -15.26
CA LYS A 344 -12.68 9.73 -16.07
C LYS A 344 -13.71 8.71 -16.56
N ALA A 345 -13.32 7.45 -16.75
CA ALA A 345 -14.22 6.37 -17.12
C ALA A 345 -15.09 5.85 -15.93
N GLY A 346 -14.96 6.43 -14.73
CA GLY A 346 -15.77 6.08 -13.56
C GLY A 346 -15.35 4.79 -12.86
N GLU A 347 -14.10 4.34 -13.01
CA GLU A 347 -13.64 3.09 -12.38
C GLU A 347 -13.66 3.16 -10.85
N GLY A 348 -13.53 4.34 -10.23
CA GLY A 348 -13.71 4.52 -8.79
C GLY A 348 -15.12 4.21 -8.30
N GLU A 349 -16.16 4.67 -9.01
CA GLU A 349 -17.56 4.36 -8.71
C GLU A 349 -17.86 2.88 -8.92
N ASN A 350 -17.32 2.30 -10.00
CA ASN A 350 -17.41 0.87 -10.29
C ASN A 350 -16.80 0.03 -9.16
N GLU A 351 -15.65 0.43 -8.62
CA GLU A 351 -14.96 -0.22 -7.51
C GLU A 351 -15.83 -0.22 -6.24
N ILE A 352 -16.40 0.94 -5.88
CA ILE A 352 -17.27 1.07 -4.69
C ILE A 352 -18.50 0.15 -4.82
N PHE A 353 -19.09 0.07 -6.01
CA PHE A 353 -20.21 -0.84 -6.25
C PHE A 353 -19.78 -2.30 -6.22
N PHE A 354 -18.63 -2.63 -6.85
CA PHE A 354 -18.07 -3.99 -6.87
C PHE A 354 -17.83 -4.54 -5.47
N GLU A 355 -17.34 -3.72 -4.53
CA GLU A 355 -17.09 -4.16 -3.14
C GLU A 355 -18.39 -4.50 -2.37
N LYS A 356 -19.53 -3.90 -2.72
CA LYS A 356 -20.84 -4.23 -2.12
C LYS A 356 -21.41 -5.57 -2.59
N LEU A 357 -20.93 -6.09 -3.73
CA LEU A 357 -21.41 -7.36 -4.29
C LEU A 357 -20.81 -8.56 -3.53
N PRO A 358 -21.55 -9.68 -3.41
CA PRO A 358 -21.06 -10.89 -2.73
C PRO A 358 -19.76 -11.42 -3.33
N TYR A 359 -18.87 -11.88 -2.47
CA TYR A 359 -17.74 -12.72 -2.81
C TYR A 359 -18.11 -14.21 -2.72
N ASN A 360 -17.19 -15.09 -3.12
CA ASN A 360 -17.29 -16.55 -2.98
C ASN A 360 -18.45 -17.19 -3.76
N VAL A 361 -18.95 -16.54 -4.82
CA VAL A 361 -19.95 -17.14 -5.71
C VAL A 361 -19.24 -18.13 -6.64
N LEU A 362 -19.32 -19.43 -6.32
CA LEU A 362 -18.56 -20.51 -6.95
C LEU A 362 -19.39 -21.42 -7.86
N ASP A 363 -20.58 -20.97 -8.27
CA ASP A 363 -21.46 -21.76 -9.15
C ASP A 363 -20.74 -22.21 -10.42
N GLY A 364 -20.65 -23.50 -10.61
CA GLY A 364 -20.03 -24.13 -11.78
C GLY A 364 -18.50 -24.10 -11.82
N VAL A 365 -17.83 -23.76 -10.70
CA VAL A 365 -16.36 -23.79 -10.58
C VAL A 365 -15.92 -24.40 -9.25
N LYS A 366 -14.74 -25.03 -9.26
CA LYS A 366 -14.12 -25.57 -8.03
C LYS A 366 -13.08 -24.59 -7.51
N PRO A 367 -13.05 -24.29 -6.20
CA PRO A 367 -12.07 -23.40 -5.59
C PRO A 367 -10.62 -23.92 -5.73
N SER A 368 -10.43 -25.22 -5.94
CA SER A 368 -9.11 -25.85 -6.17
C SER A 368 -8.52 -25.61 -7.56
N THR A 369 -9.21 -24.88 -8.43
CA THR A 369 -8.70 -24.50 -9.76
C THR A 369 -8.24 -23.04 -9.78
N VAL A 370 -7.33 -22.69 -10.70
CA VAL A 370 -6.89 -21.30 -10.91
C VAL A 370 -8.09 -20.38 -11.09
N LYS A 371 -9.02 -20.74 -11.97
CA LYS A 371 -10.23 -19.94 -12.23
C LYS A 371 -11.09 -19.80 -10.99
N GLY A 372 -11.34 -20.89 -10.27
CA GLY A 372 -12.24 -20.90 -9.13
C GLY A 372 -11.67 -20.22 -7.89
N SER A 373 -10.37 -20.39 -7.60
CA SER A 373 -9.72 -19.77 -6.45
C SER A 373 -9.80 -18.23 -6.50
N GLN A 374 -9.81 -17.65 -7.70
CA GLN A 374 -9.81 -16.20 -7.86
C GLN A 374 -11.21 -15.56 -7.67
N PHE A 375 -12.28 -16.35 -7.63
CA PHE A 375 -13.61 -15.86 -7.18
C PHE A 375 -13.74 -15.80 -5.65
N LEU A 376 -12.78 -16.38 -4.92
CA LEU A 376 -12.71 -16.26 -3.48
C LEU A 376 -12.23 -14.86 -3.08
N ARG A 377 -12.73 -14.36 -1.95
CA ARG A 377 -12.29 -13.10 -1.36
C ARG A 377 -10.79 -13.17 -1.04
N PRO A 378 -9.96 -12.25 -1.50
CA PRO A 378 -8.60 -12.13 -1.02
C PRO A 378 -8.60 -11.52 0.39
N TYR A 379 -7.85 -12.14 1.32
CA TYR A 379 -7.63 -11.60 2.66
C TYR A 379 -6.24 -10.97 2.80
N PHE A 380 -5.58 -10.70 1.67
CA PHE A 380 -4.32 -9.96 1.56
C PHE A 380 -4.43 -9.06 0.33
N GLU A 381 -4.41 -7.73 0.56
CA GLU A 381 -4.70 -6.75 -0.48
C GLU A 381 -3.86 -5.48 -0.35
N PHE A 382 -3.52 -4.87 -1.48
CA PHE A 382 -2.91 -3.54 -1.59
C PHE A 382 -1.62 -3.35 -0.76
N SER A 383 -0.82 -4.42 -0.63
CA SER A 383 0.40 -4.41 0.17
C SER A 383 1.47 -3.45 -0.37
N GLY A 384 2.45 -3.10 0.48
CA GLY A 384 3.61 -2.31 0.09
C GLY A 384 4.68 -3.04 -0.72
N ALA A 385 4.40 -4.24 -1.23
CA ALA A 385 5.34 -5.06 -2.00
C ALA A 385 5.74 -4.41 -3.34
N CYS A 386 6.79 -4.93 -3.96
CA CYS A 386 7.24 -4.51 -5.29
C CYS A 386 6.15 -4.68 -6.34
N GLY A 387 6.11 -3.80 -7.33
CA GLY A 387 5.31 -4.02 -8.53
C GLY A 387 5.75 -5.30 -9.23
N GLY A 388 4.83 -6.26 -9.41
CA GLY A 388 5.13 -7.57 -9.98
C GLY A 388 5.89 -8.53 -9.04
N CYS A 389 5.78 -8.34 -7.72
CA CYS A 389 6.33 -9.27 -6.73
C CYS A 389 5.92 -10.71 -7.04
N GLY A 390 6.87 -11.65 -7.03
CA GLY A 390 6.62 -13.07 -7.30
C GLY A 390 6.06 -13.83 -6.11
N GLU A 391 6.21 -13.31 -4.90
CA GLU A 391 5.80 -13.97 -3.65
C GLU A 391 4.35 -13.65 -3.27
N THR A 392 3.95 -12.38 -3.33
CA THR A 392 2.63 -11.94 -2.85
C THR A 392 1.42 -12.57 -3.56
N PRO A 393 1.47 -13.00 -4.84
CA PRO A 393 0.40 -13.80 -5.42
C PRO A 393 0.15 -15.12 -4.68
N TYR A 394 1.19 -15.78 -4.15
CA TYR A 394 1.05 -17.00 -3.34
C TYR A 394 0.45 -16.70 -1.98
N VAL A 395 0.92 -15.65 -1.30
CA VAL A 395 0.33 -15.19 -0.02
C VAL A 395 -1.16 -14.87 -0.20
N LYS A 396 -1.52 -14.17 -1.27
CA LYS A 396 -2.90 -13.89 -1.63
C LYS A 396 -3.70 -15.20 -1.85
N LEU A 397 -3.18 -16.14 -2.65
CA LEU A 397 -3.85 -17.42 -2.93
C LEU A 397 -4.09 -18.22 -1.64
N VAL A 398 -3.08 -18.32 -0.79
CA VAL A 398 -3.21 -19.00 0.52
C VAL A 398 -4.25 -18.30 1.39
N SER A 399 -4.26 -16.97 1.39
CA SER A 399 -5.26 -16.18 2.12
C SER A 399 -6.68 -16.39 1.54
N GLN A 400 -6.83 -16.53 0.22
CA GLN A 400 -8.12 -16.84 -0.40
C GLN A 400 -8.67 -18.21 0.02
N LEU A 401 -7.80 -19.20 0.20
CA LEU A 401 -8.19 -20.58 0.54
C LEU A 401 -8.41 -20.80 2.04
N TYR A 402 -7.68 -20.07 2.90
CA TYR A 402 -7.64 -20.33 4.35
C TYR A 402 -7.81 -19.08 5.22
N GLY A 403 -7.92 -17.89 4.63
CA GLY A 403 -7.79 -16.61 5.30
C GLY A 403 -8.77 -16.38 6.45
N ASP A 404 -9.99 -16.86 6.34
CA ASP A 404 -11.04 -16.73 7.36
C ASP A 404 -10.71 -17.40 8.71
N ARG A 405 -9.71 -18.30 8.75
CA ARG A 405 -9.27 -19.02 9.94
C ARG A 405 -7.74 -19.10 10.08
N MET A 406 -7.04 -18.20 9.40
CA MET A 406 -5.58 -18.23 9.28
C MET A 406 -4.91 -17.49 10.44
N ILE A 407 -3.83 -18.06 10.94
CA ILE A 407 -2.87 -17.38 11.84
C ILE A 407 -1.50 -17.48 11.20
N ILE A 408 -0.79 -16.36 11.14
CA ILE A 408 0.50 -16.24 10.45
C ILE A 408 1.58 -15.93 11.47
N ALA A 409 2.58 -16.81 11.54
CA ALA A 409 3.88 -16.57 12.16
C ALA A 409 4.84 -16.14 11.06
N ASN A 410 5.28 -14.88 11.08
CA ASN A 410 6.11 -14.32 10.01
C ASN A 410 7.55 -14.15 10.46
N ALA A 411 8.52 -14.68 9.71
CA ALA A 411 9.93 -14.41 9.90
C ALA A 411 10.33 -13.06 9.31
N THR A 412 11.28 -12.37 9.94
CA THR A 412 11.77 -11.07 9.46
C THR A 412 12.33 -11.18 8.03
N GLY A 413 11.85 -10.34 7.14
CA GLY A 413 12.21 -10.31 5.72
C GLY A 413 11.25 -9.44 4.91
N CYS A 414 11.17 -9.65 3.58
CA CYS A 414 10.21 -8.94 2.74
C CYS A 414 8.77 -9.13 3.20
N SER A 415 8.40 -10.34 3.60
CA SER A 415 7.04 -10.68 4.05
C SER A 415 6.64 -9.95 5.35
N SER A 416 7.58 -9.66 6.25
CA SER A 416 7.32 -8.82 7.42
C SER A 416 7.13 -7.34 7.04
N ILE A 417 7.92 -6.85 6.08
CA ILE A 417 7.82 -5.46 5.63
C ILE A 417 6.48 -5.21 4.92
N TYR A 418 6.09 -6.01 3.93
CA TYR A 418 4.83 -5.79 3.25
C TYR A 418 3.60 -6.29 4.03
N GLY A 419 3.77 -7.21 4.99
CA GLY A 419 2.69 -7.78 5.80
C GLY A 419 2.33 -6.95 7.02
N GLY A 420 3.31 -6.26 7.61
CA GLY A 420 3.17 -5.48 8.84
C GLY A 420 3.72 -4.06 8.72
N THR A 421 3.64 -3.43 7.55
CA THR A 421 4.10 -2.06 7.33
C THR A 421 3.17 -1.06 8.00
N PHE A 422 3.49 -0.70 9.24
CA PHE A 422 2.78 0.37 9.91
C PHE A 422 2.92 1.69 9.09
N PRO A 423 1.85 2.49 8.90
CA PRO A 423 0.59 2.48 9.65
C PRO A 423 -0.51 1.59 9.06
N THR A 424 -0.30 0.92 7.93
CA THR A 424 -1.35 0.18 7.24
C THR A 424 -1.04 -1.30 7.11
N ILE A 425 -2.06 -2.14 7.27
CA ILE A 425 -1.98 -3.60 7.28
C ILE A 425 -2.76 -4.16 6.08
N PRO A 426 -2.14 -5.00 5.22
CA PRO A 426 -2.76 -5.56 4.02
C PRO A 426 -3.65 -6.78 4.30
N TYR A 427 -3.44 -7.49 5.40
CA TYR A 427 -4.34 -8.56 5.80
C TYR A 427 -5.68 -7.98 6.22
N CYS A 428 -6.78 -8.53 5.76
CA CYS A 428 -8.11 -7.97 5.97
C CYS A 428 -9.13 -9.02 6.42
N GLN A 429 -10.33 -8.58 6.78
CA GLN A 429 -11.42 -9.40 7.28
C GLN A 429 -12.60 -9.39 6.32
N ASN A 430 -13.46 -10.42 6.44
CA ASN A 430 -14.75 -10.46 5.78
C ASN A 430 -15.83 -9.71 6.61
N GLU A 431 -17.05 -9.73 6.11
CA GLU A 431 -18.24 -9.12 6.75
C GLU A 431 -18.60 -9.73 8.12
N PHE A 432 -18.03 -10.88 8.48
CA PHE A 432 -18.22 -11.56 9.77
C PHE A 432 -17.08 -11.27 10.76
N GLY A 433 -16.13 -10.42 10.41
CA GLY A 433 -14.94 -10.14 11.21
C GLY A 433 -13.89 -11.27 11.20
N GLU A 434 -14.00 -12.20 10.24
CA GLU A 434 -13.07 -13.32 10.10
C GLU A 434 -11.97 -12.95 9.10
N GLY A 435 -10.72 -13.19 9.46
CA GLY A 435 -9.54 -12.90 8.64
C GLY A 435 -8.26 -13.34 9.31
N PRO A 436 -7.10 -13.22 8.62
CA PRO A 436 -5.82 -13.61 9.17
C PRO A 436 -5.44 -12.80 10.41
N ALA A 437 -4.98 -13.48 11.45
CA ALA A 437 -4.18 -12.89 12.50
C ALA A 437 -2.70 -13.01 12.11
N TRP A 438 -1.95 -11.92 12.24
CA TRP A 438 -0.55 -11.87 11.82
C TRP A 438 0.34 -11.35 12.95
N ALA A 439 1.46 -12.02 13.15
CA ALA A 439 2.50 -11.55 14.05
C ALA A 439 3.88 -11.91 13.50
N ASN A 440 4.86 -11.04 13.76
CA ASN A 440 6.24 -11.25 13.35
C ASN A 440 7.09 -11.78 14.50
N SER A 441 8.03 -12.66 14.17
CA SER A 441 9.10 -13.08 15.06
C SER A 441 10.46 -12.72 14.46
N LEU A 442 11.53 -13.05 15.16
CA LEU A 442 12.86 -12.96 14.61
C LEU A 442 13.06 -14.03 13.52
N PHE A 443 14.09 -13.83 12.68
CA PHE A 443 14.46 -14.78 11.65
C PHE A 443 14.76 -16.18 12.22
N GLU A 444 15.45 -16.21 13.36
CA GLU A 444 15.99 -17.42 13.97
C GLU A 444 14.96 -18.28 14.68
N ASP A 445 13.84 -17.74 15.12
CA ASP A 445 12.87 -18.39 16.02
C ASP A 445 11.47 -18.62 15.44
N ASN A 446 11.27 -18.33 14.16
CA ASN A 446 9.91 -18.32 13.59
C ASN A 446 9.27 -19.72 13.51
N ALA A 447 10.06 -20.77 13.36
CA ALA A 447 9.55 -22.14 13.34
C ALA A 447 8.95 -22.52 14.72
N GLU A 448 9.67 -22.24 15.79
CA GLU A 448 9.25 -22.46 17.18
C GLU A 448 8.06 -21.57 17.54
N TYR A 449 8.06 -20.32 17.08
CA TYR A 449 6.95 -19.40 17.27
C TYR A 449 5.66 -19.91 16.63
N GLY A 450 5.71 -20.36 15.38
CA GLY A 450 4.57 -20.97 14.69
C GLY A 450 4.12 -22.28 15.34
N PHE A 451 5.05 -23.12 15.81
CA PHE A 451 4.74 -24.32 16.58
C PHE A 451 4.06 -23.99 17.90
N GLY A 452 4.55 -22.98 18.61
CA GLY A 452 3.92 -22.47 19.85
C GLY A 452 2.49 -21.99 19.62
N MET A 453 2.22 -21.27 18.50
CA MET A 453 0.86 -20.88 18.10
C MET A 453 -0.04 -22.11 17.89
N ARG A 454 0.45 -23.18 17.24
CA ARG A 454 -0.33 -24.41 17.07
C ARG A 454 -0.67 -25.06 18.41
N LEU A 455 0.30 -25.16 19.31
CA LEU A 455 0.08 -25.71 20.66
C LEU A 455 -0.94 -24.90 21.45
N ALA A 456 -0.89 -23.56 21.34
CA ALA A 456 -1.85 -22.67 21.99
C ALA A 456 -3.28 -22.86 21.43
N VAL A 457 -3.42 -22.97 20.10
CA VAL A 457 -4.71 -23.27 19.47
C VAL A 457 -5.25 -24.60 19.94
N ASP A 458 -4.42 -25.65 19.97
CA ASP A 458 -4.83 -26.98 20.41
C ASP A 458 -5.27 -27.00 21.89
N ALA A 459 -4.54 -26.27 22.74
CA ALA A 459 -4.89 -26.15 24.17
C ALA A 459 -6.23 -25.40 24.34
N ASN A 460 -6.42 -24.30 23.65
CA ASN A 460 -7.67 -23.52 23.69
C ASN A 460 -8.86 -24.31 23.13
N ARG A 461 -8.67 -25.06 22.05
CA ARG A 461 -9.71 -25.93 21.50
C ARG A 461 -10.10 -27.05 22.46
N ARG A 462 -9.12 -27.72 23.10
CA ARG A 462 -9.42 -28.74 24.12
C ARG A 462 -10.21 -28.15 25.29
N LYS A 463 -9.79 -26.97 25.79
CA LYS A 463 -10.49 -26.26 26.86
C LYS A 463 -11.92 -25.88 26.44
N LEU A 464 -12.09 -25.28 25.26
CA LEU A 464 -13.39 -24.90 24.73
C LEU A 464 -14.31 -26.11 24.57
N LYS A 465 -13.81 -27.23 24.02
CA LYS A 465 -14.59 -28.46 23.87
C LYS A 465 -15.14 -28.94 25.21
N SER A 466 -14.31 -28.99 26.26
CA SER A 466 -14.75 -29.38 27.62
C SER A 466 -15.82 -28.43 28.17
N LEU A 467 -15.69 -27.10 27.95
CA LEU A 467 -16.67 -26.13 28.38
C LEU A 467 -18.01 -26.29 27.62
N LEU A 468 -17.97 -26.60 26.32
CA LEU A 468 -19.19 -26.87 25.53
C LEU A 468 -19.87 -28.16 26.02
N GLU A 469 -19.11 -29.24 26.26
CA GLU A 469 -19.62 -30.52 26.79
C GLU A 469 -20.22 -30.38 28.20
N GLU A 470 -19.72 -29.45 29.01
CA GLU A 470 -20.30 -29.08 30.30
C GLU A 470 -21.60 -28.27 30.10
N ALA A 471 -21.57 -27.25 29.28
CA ALA A 471 -22.68 -26.34 29.05
C ALA A 471 -23.96 -27.06 28.53
N ILE A 472 -23.80 -27.99 27.58
CA ILE A 472 -24.98 -28.72 27.03
C ILE A 472 -25.68 -29.63 28.03
N LYS A 473 -25.04 -29.95 29.18
CA LYS A 473 -25.67 -30.72 30.27
C LYS A 473 -26.53 -29.85 31.18
N LEU A 474 -26.37 -28.54 31.11
CA LEU A 474 -27.08 -27.58 31.94
C LEU A 474 -28.48 -27.27 31.36
N ASP A 475 -29.30 -26.63 32.16
CA ASP A 475 -30.61 -26.12 31.77
C ASP A 475 -30.42 -24.76 31.06
N LEU A 476 -30.19 -24.83 29.75
CA LEU A 476 -30.03 -23.70 28.86
C LEU A 476 -31.24 -23.49 27.98
N ALA A 477 -31.42 -22.29 27.44
CA ALA A 477 -32.39 -22.06 26.37
C ALA A 477 -32.12 -23.04 25.21
N SER A 478 -33.19 -23.68 24.68
CA SER A 478 -33.08 -24.72 23.65
C SER A 478 -32.25 -24.27 22.44
N SER A 479 -32.48 -23.03 21.96
CA SER A 479 -31.73 -22.50 20.82
C SER A 479 -30.21 -22.40 21.08
N LEU A 480 -29.80 -22.05 22.29
CA LEU A 480 -28.38 -22.00 22.66
C LEU A 480 -27.79 -23.40 22.75
N LYS A 481 -28.51 -24.31 23.43
CA LYS A 481 -28.07 -25.71 23.60
C LYS A 481 -27.88 -26.40 22.24
N GLU A 482 -28.86 -26.27 21.34
CA GLU A 482 -28.77 -26.83 19.97
C GLU A 482 -27.62 -26.27 19.18
N ALA A 483 -27.37 -24.94 19.24
CA ALA A 483 -26.25 -24.30 18.55
C ALA A 483 -24.88 -24.81 19.07
N LEU A 484 -24.69 -24.91 20.40
CA LEU A 484 -23.46 -25.44 20.98
C LEU A 484 -23.27 -26.94 20.65
N GLN A 485 -24.36 -27.72 20.65
CA GLN A 485 -24.33 -29.14 20.27
C GLN A 485 -23.92 -29.30 18.79
N LYS A 486 -24.48 -28.48 17.88
CA LYS A 486 -24.10 -28.49 16.47
C LYS A 486 -22.61 -28.19 16.25
N CYS A 487 -22.04 -27.26 17.02
CA CYS A 487 -20.60 -27.01 16.99
C CYS A 487 -19.78 -28.24 17.43
N LEU A 488 -20.22 -28.98 18.45
CA LEU A 488 -19.55 -30.22 18.89
C LEU A 488 -19.64 -31.33 17.83
N GLU A 489 -20.81 -31.50 17.18
CA GLU A 489 -21.00 -32.46 16.08
C GLU A 489 -20.05 -32.19 14.90
N LEU A 490 -19.81 -30.91 14.60
CA LEU A 490 -18.95 -30.45 13.49
C LEU A 490 -17.50 -30.15 13.92
N TRP A 491 -17.10 -30.52 15.14
CA TRP A 491 -15.86 -30.08 15.80
C TRP A 491 -14.59 -30.26 14.97
N ASN A 492 -14.50 -31.34 14.21
CA ASN A 492 -13.32 -31.67 13.40
C ASN A 492 -13.44 -31.21 11.93
N ARG A 493 -14.51 -30.48 11.59
CA ARG A 493 -14.73 -29.95 10.25
C ARG A 493 -14.36 -28.48 10.16
N THR A 494 -13.94 -28.04 8.96
CA THR A 494 -13.55 -26.65 8.68
C THR A 494 -14.21 -26.11 7.40
N ASP A 495 -15.22 -26.82 6.92
CA ASP A 495 -16.02 -26.46 5.75
C ASP A 495 -17.06 -25.38 6.09
N GLU A 496 -17.82 -24.95 5.09
CA GLU A 496 -18.78 -23.86 5.26
C GLU A 496 -19.90 -24.21 6.24
N GLU A 497 -20.31 -25.49 6.36
CA GLU A 497 -21.31 -25.91 7.35
C GLU A 497 -20.80 -25.69 8.79
N ALA A 498 -19.55 -26.07 9.07
CA ALA A 498 -18.95 -25.86 10.38
C ALA A 498 -18.77 -24.36 10.70
N LYS A 499 -18.34 -23.56 9.72
CA LYS A 499 -18.22 -22.10 9.87
C LYS A 499 -19.57 -21.44 10.12
N GLN A 500 -20.61 -21.84 9.40
CA GLN A 500 -21.97 -21.32 9.61
C GLN A 500 -22.51 -21.68 10.99
N ALA A 501 -22.31 -22.90 11.45
CA ALA A 501 -22.70 -23.32 12.80
C ALA A 501 -21.96 -22.49 13.89
N ALA A 502 -20.68 -22.22 13.70
CA ALA A 502 -19.91 -21.40 14.62
C ALA A 502 -20.39 -19.94 14.66
N ARG A 503 -20.68 -19.33 13.48
CA ARG A 503 -21.25 -17.97 13.38
C ARG A 503 -22.60 -17.87 14.09
N GLU A 504 -23.48 -18.85 13.89
CA GLU A 504 -24.79 -18.90 14.54
C GLU A 504 -24.65 -19.07 16.06
N ALA A 505 -23.76 -19.97 16.52
CA ALA A 505 -23.50 -20.16 17.94
C ALA A 505 -22.98 -18.87 18.62
N ARG A 506 -22.03 -18.13 17.99
CA ARG A 506 -21.56 -16.84 18.50
C ARG A 506 -22.69 -15.82 18.64
N LYS A 507 -23.57 -15.72 17.62
CA LYS A 507 -24.71 -14.80 17.62
C LYS A 507 -25.71 -15.12 18.74
N ILE A 508 -26.07 -16.40 18.89
CA ILE A 508 -27.00 -16.84 19.92
C ILE A 508 -26.40 -16.67 21.32
N LEU A 509 -25.11 -17.03 21.48
CA LEU A 509 -24.37 -16.86 22.73
C LEU A 509 -24.36 -15.40 23.19
N ALA A 510 -24.01 -14.47 22.29
CA ALA A 510 -24.01 -13.04 22.60
C ALA A 510 -25.40 -12.52 23.00
N ALA A 511 -26.47 -12.98 22.34
CA ALA A 511 -27.83 -12.58 22.64
C ALA A 511 -28.37 -13.17 23.94
N ARG A 512 -27.91 -14.37 24.36
CA ARG A 512 -28.43 -15.10 25.51
C ARG A 512 -27.64 -14.96 26.78
N LEU A 513 -26.37 -14.60 26.73
CA LEU A 513 -25.46 -14.57 27.87
C LEU A 513 -26.04 -13.84 29.09
N GLY A 514 -26.65 -12.67 28.91
CA GLY A 514 -27.24 -11.89 29.98
C GLY A 514 -28.64 -12.37 30.46
N GLN A 515 -29.25 -13.32 29.73
CA GLN A 515 -30.58 -13.83 30.01
C GLN A 515 -30.58 -15.18 30.75
N GLU A 516 -29.44 -15.85 30.77
CA GLU A 516 -29.29 -17.14 31.44
C GLU A 516 -29.08 -16.96 32.97
N LYS A 517 -29.27 -18.05 33.75
CA LYS A 517 -29.06 -18.06 35.21
C LYS A 517 -27.63 -17.62 35.57
N LYS A 518 -27.47 -16.86 36.65
CA LYS A 518 -26.15 -16.33 37.08
C LYS A 518 -25.07 -17.39 37.21
N GLU A 519 -25.42 -18.56 37.70
CA GLU A 519 -24.52 -19.72 37.86
C GLU A 519 -23.95 -20.24 36.55
N VAL A 520 -24.69 -20.03 35.45
CA VAL A 520 -24.31 -20.46 34.09
C VAL A 520 -23.54 -19.37 33.33
N GLN A 521 -23.82 -18.11 33.67
CA GLN A 521 -23.23 -16.97 32.95
C GLN A 521 -21.70 -16.99 32.95
N GLU A 522 -21.06 -17.42 34.05
CA GLU A 522 -19.59 -17.50 34.11
C GLU A 522 -19.04 -18.55 33.14
N LEU A 523 -19.67 -19.71 33.05
CA LEU A 523 -19.30 -20.73 32.06
C LEU A 523 -19.46 -20.21 30.63
N LEU A 524 -20.59 -19.52 30.34
CA LEU A 524 -20.84 -18.96 29.02
C LEU A 524 -19.87 -17.84 28.66
N ARG A 525 -19.42 -16.99 29.59
CA ARG A 525 -18.35 -16.01 29.36
C ARG A 525 -17.05 -16.68 28.97
N ARG A 526 -16.65 -17.73 29.67
CA ARG A 526 -15.44 -18.51 29.33
C ARG A 526 -15.55 -19.17 27.94
N ILE A 527 -16.75 -19.57 27.50
CA ILE A 527 -16.99 -20.03 26.14
C ILE A 527 -16.88 -18.86 25.16
N GLN A 528 -17.44 -17.71 25.50
CA GLN A 528 -17.35 -16.49 24.68
C GLN A 528 -15.90 -16.03 24.49
N ASP A 529 -15.08 -16.06 25.52
CA ASP A 529 -13.66 -15.71 25.45
C ASP A 529 -12.88 -16.62 24.49
N LEU A 530 -13.33 -17.85 24.29
CA LEU A 530 -12.73 -18.84 23.40
C LEU A 530 -13.49 -19.06 22.09
N GLN A 531 -14.53 -18.29 21.80
CA GLN A 531 -15.44 -18.53 20.67
C GLN A 531 -14.76 -18.52 19.30
N ASP A 532 -13.59 -17.87 19.17
CA ASP A 532 -12.83 -17.84 17.92
C ASP A 532 -12.19 -19.19 17.58
N TYR A 533 -12.16 -20.12 18.53
CA TYR A 533 -11.66 -21.47 18.36
C TYR A 533 -12.78 -22.52 18.09
N LEU A 534 -14.02 -22.10 17.88
CA LEU A 534 -15.12 -23.01 17.48
C LEU A 534 -14.82 -23.74 16.17
N VAL A 535 -14.17 -23.05 15.22
CA VAL A 535 -13.59 -23.68 14.01
C VAL A 535 -12.06 -23.72 14.17
N ASP A 536 -11.44 -24.83 13.74
CA ASP A 536 -10.00 -24.99 13.87
C ASP A 536 -9.24 -23.95 13.03
N LYS A 537 -8.14 -23.42 13.59
CA LYS A 537 -7.26 -22.44 12.95
C LYS A 537 -6.21 -23.13 12.08
N SER A 538 -5.85 -22.48 10.99
CA SER A 538 -4.75 -22.87 10.10
C SER A 538 -3.53 -22.02 10.40
N ILE A 539 -2.43 -22.65 10.85
CA ILE A 539 -1.19 -21.95 11.19
C ILE A 539 -0.23 -22.00 10.01
N TRP A 540 0.31 -20.84 9.64
CA TRP A 540 1.22 -20.66 8.52
C TRP A 540 2.48 -19.95 8.96
N CYS A 541 3.63 -20.62 8.82
CA CYS A 541 4.94 -19.97 8.95
C CYS A 541 5.31 -19.38 7.58
N ILE A 542 5.55 -18.07 7.52
CA ILE A 542 5.91 -17.34 6.29
C ILE A 542 7.23 -16.63 6.52
N GLY A 543 8.15 -16.78 5.56
CA GLY A 543 9.46 -16.13 5.59
C GLY A 543 10.11 -16.15 4.23
N GLY A 544 11.30 -15.56 4.09
CA GLY A 544 12.11 -15.63 2.89
C GLY A 544 12.74 -17.00 2.69
N ASP A 545 13.30 -17.22 1.49
CA ASP A 545 14.00 -18.45 1.14
C ASP A 545 15.22 -18.68 2.04
N GLY A 546 15.99 -17.66 2.40
CA GLY A 546 17.08 -17.75 3.34
C GLY A 546 16.64 -18.34 4.69
N TRP A 547 15.53 -17.84 5.24
CA TRP A 547 14.94 -18.41 6.45
C TRP A 547 14.51 -19.87 6.28
N ALA A 548 13.91 -20.22 5.15
CA ALA A 548 13.36 -21.55 4.92
C ALA A 548 14.43 -22.64 4.76
N TYR A 549 15.69 -22.28 4.47
CA TYR A 549 16.82 -23.20 4.28
C TYR A 549 17.79 -23.25 5.46
N ASP A 550 17.65 -22.38 6.47
CA ASP A 550 18.39 -22.45 7.73
C ASP A 550 17.71 -23.40 8.71
#